data_084c878c9fa9cd6003b4d0936fc8fe28
#
_entry.id   084c878c9fa9cd6003b4d0936fc8fe28
#
_cell.length_a   1.000
_cell.length_b   1.000
_cell.length_c   1.000
_cell.angle_alpha   90.00
_cell.angle_beta   90.00
_cell.angle_gamma   90.00
#
_symmetry.space_group_name_H-M   'P 1'
#
loop_
_entity.id
_entity.type
_entity.pdbx_description
1 polymer ?
#
loop_
_entity_poly.entity_id
_entity_poly.type
_entity_poly.pdbx_seq_one_letter_code
_entity_poly.pdbx_strand_id
1 'polypeptide(L)'
;MPPALAFFSPFRLALPASLRHRLGIGALVLLHLAAVVVLLHTEDDLVPRLAFLLTWGLLNCVWLALLRRPSVAAALSLVMVVVLILLSQFKQDILIMSANFVDVLLIDADTTSFLLKIFPGLAAKVGAAAGIVLPLLALFWWLDPVRVRLRSAALGAVICFVALFGLSSAVPMDREKAFESADYVSQFARSGALALYDVTMHGLMESDGTVRDRLSSAAPTSCKPGQRLPHIILVLDESSFDISTVAGIKVPLGYQSHFRSFDGKERTFLVEGAGGPTWFTEYNVLSGLSARSFGRFAEFVTRIASGRVTRSLPNALHNCGYSTYSIYPWLGAFLSARGFQKTLGIDHFYDAKDLKTHDVEPDEFYYAFAADLLKRDHAKGPMFIFTYLMANHFPWSFRYRDELSADWRDLGNPAVNGHRIDEYLRRQDMSARDYKAFVDRLKRDFPNEPFLIVRFGDHQPMFAKKIVVPGLDDTAIGHRIDAADPRYFSTYYAIDTLNFQPADLSSAVNSLDAAYLPLVILEAAGVPLDASFAEQKRIFQRCNGLFYLCASGAEARRFNRLLIDAGMIKRL
;
A
#
# COMPACT_ATOMS: atom_id res chain seq x y z
N MET A 1 -58.59 -7.88 12.40
CA MET A 1 -57.71 -9.05 12.49
C MET A 1 -57.45 -9.57 11.07
N PRO A 2 -56.26 -9.37 10.49
CA PRO A 2 -55.88 -10.04 9.27
C PRO A 2 -55.22 -11.39 9.60
N PRO A 3 -55.31 -12.40 8.72
CA PRO A 3 -54.85 -13.75 8.98
C PRO A 3 -53.34 -13.88 8.86
N ALA A 4 -52.79 -14.69 9.77
CA ALA A 4 -51.40 -14.98 9.96
C ALA A 4 -50.73 -15.59 8.71
N LEU A 5 -49.50 -15.16 8.46
CA LEU A 5 -48.50 -15.73 7.60
C LEU A 5 -48.20 -17.20 7.97
N ALA A 6 -48.86 -18.11 7.26
CA ALA A 6 -48.55 -19.52 7.25
C ALA A 6 -47.94 -19.90 5.90
N PHE A 7 -46.68 -19.54 5.70
CA PHE A 7 -45.86 -20.06 4.58
C PHE A 7 -44.43 -20.20 5.06
N PHE A 8 -44.07 -21.38 5.50
CA PHE A 8 -42.81 -22.09 5.33
C PHE A 8 -42.92 -23.41 6.11
N SER A 9 -43.63 -24.38 5.52
CA SER A 9 -43.45 -25.77 5.90
C SER A 9 -42.09 -26.21 5.35
N PRO A 10 -41.07 -26.49 6.19
CA PRO A 10 -39.81 -27.01 5.68
C PRO A 10 -40.10 -28.42 5.12
N PHE A 11 -39.69 -28.66 3.90
CA PHE A 11 -39.65 -30.02 3.31
C PHE A 11 -38.95 -30.94 4.32
N ARG A 12 -39.73 -31.70 5.10
CA ARG A 12 -39.21 -32.76 5.97
C ARG A 12 -38.88 -33.95 5.06
N LEU A 13 -37.70 -33.93 4.43
CA LEU A 13 -37.08 -35.17 3.97
C LEU A 13 -36.89 -36.05 5.20
N ALA A 14 -37.82 -36.98 5.45
CA ALA A 14 -37.78 -37.88 6.59
C ALA A 14 -36.80 -39.01 6.33
N LEU A 15 -35.49 -38.70 6.36
CA LEU A 15 -34.45 -39.72 6.36
C LEU A 15 -34.43 -40.41 7.75
N PRO A 16 -34.31 -41.76 7.80
CA PRO A 16 -34.11 -42.49 9.05
C PRO A 16 -32.89 -41.89 9.83
N ALA A 17 -33.04 -41.77 11.14
CA ALA A 17 -31.98 -41.17 11.98
C ALA A 17 -30.62 -41.86 11.82
N SER A 18 -30.61 -43.19 11.63
CA SER A 18 -29.41 -44.01 11.38
C SER A 18 -28.74 -43.66 10.04
N LEU A 19 -29.52 -43.44 8.97
CA LEU A 19 -29.01 -43.09 7.66
C LEU A 19 -28.45 -41.66 7.68
N ARG A 20 -29.15 -40.71 8.31
CA ARG A 20 -28.71 -39.35 8.47
C ARG A 20 -27.39 -39.26 9.26
N HIS A 21 -27.23 -40.07 10.33
CA HIS A 21 -25.99 -40.16 11.09
C HIS A 21 -24.82 -40.69 10.23
N ARG A 22 -25.05 -41.77 9.46
CA ARG A 22 -24.04 -42.33 8.54
C ARG A 22 -23.64 -41.33 7.45
N LEU A 23 -24.59 -40.62 6.87
CA LEU A 23 -24.31 -39.56 5.88
C LEU A 23 -23.54 -38.39 6.49
N GLY A 24 -23.85 -37.99 7.72
CA GLY A 24 -23.11 -36.96 8.45
C GLY A 24 -21.66 -37.35 8.71
N ILE A 25 -21.41 -38.60 9.15
CA ILE A 25 -20.04 -39.11 9.32
C ILE A 25 -19.32 -39.21 7.97
N GLY A 26 -19.98 -39.72 6.94
CA GLY A 26 -19.42 -39.78 5.59
C GLY A 26 -19.01 -38.39 5.05
N ALA A 27 -19.89 -37.41 5.24
CA ALA A 27 -19.60 -36.01 4.89
C ALA A 27 -18.39 -35.45 5.66
N LEU A 28 -18.32 -35.71 6.96
CA LEU A 28 -17.17 -35.28 7.80
C LEU A 28 -15.86 -35.89 7.31
N VAL A 29 -15.85 -37.20 7.02
CA VAL A 29 -14.64 -37.87 6.49
C VAL A 29 -14.24 -37.29 5.13
N LEU A 30 -15.21 -37.09 4.22
CA LEU A 30 -14.93 -36.49 2.91
C LEU A 30 -14.35 -35.06 3.03
N LEU A 31 -14.85 -34.24 3.95
CA LEU A 31 -14.34 -32.90 4.17
C LEU A 31 -12.88 -32.91 4.69
N HIS A 32 -12.56 -33.86 5.58
CA HIS A 32 -11.16 -34.00 6.04
C HIS A 32 -10.25 -34.56 4.94
N LEU A 33 -10.71 -35.49 4.14
CA LEU A 33 -9.97 -35.98 2.97
C LEU A 33 -9.75 -34.87 1.95
N ALA A 34 -10.75 -34.02 1.69
CA ALA A 34 -10.60 -32.86 0.83
C ALA A 34 -9.53 -31.89 1.37
N ALA A 35 -9.50 -31.65 2.70
CA ALA A 35 -8.46 -30.82 3.30
C ALA A 35 -7.05 -31.44 3.15
N VAL A 36 -6.92 -32.77 3.25
CA VAL A 36 -5.64 -33.46 2.99
C VAL A 36 -5.24 -33.32 1.51
N VAL A 37 -6.17 -33.41 0.58
CA VAL A 37 -5.87 -33.18 -0.84
C VAL A 37 -5.39 -31.74 -1.06
N VAL A 38 -6.05 -30.76 -0.47
CA VAL A 38 -5.60 -29.36 -0.53
C VAL A 38 -4.19 -29.21 0.05
N LEU A 39 -3.94 -29.74 1.25
CA LEU A 39 -2.62 -29.76 1.88
C LEU A 39 -1.52 -30.26 0.94
N LEU A 40 -1.76 -31.43 0.31
CA LEU A 40 -0.76 -32.07 -0.56
C LEU A 40 -0.49 -31.32 -1.86
N HIS A 41 -1.42 -30.45 -2.29
CA HIS A 41 -1.29 -29.67 -3.52
C HIS A 41 -0.81 -28.24 -3.30
N THR A 42 -0.86 -27.73 -2.08
CA THR A 42 -0.57 -26.32 -1.81
C THR A 42 0.58 -26.09 -0.84
N GLU A 43 1.02 -27.12 -0.11
CA GLU A 43 2.08 -27.01 0.89
C GLU A 43 3.21 -27.99 0.57
N ASP A 44 4.41 -27.46 0.29
CA ASP A 44 5.48 -28.26 -0.29
C ASP A 44 6.35 -28.98 0.75
N ASP A 45 6.67 -28.32 1.87
CA ASP A 45 7.64 -28.79 2.87
C ASP A 45 6.97 -29.30 4.16
N LEU A 46 7.75 -29.95 5.02
CA LEU A 46 7.27 -30.47 6.31
C LEU A 46 6.75 -29.37 7.23
N VAL A 47 7.44 -28.24 7.34
CA VAL A 47 7.06 -27.14 8.25
C VAL A 47 5.77 -26.46 7.77
N PRO A 48 5.61 -26.09 6.49
CA PRO A 48 4.34 -25.65 5.94
C PRO A 48 3.20 -26.65 6.17
N ARG A 49 3.41 -27.94 5.89
CA ARG A 49 2.39 -28.98 6.11
C ARG A 49 1.96 -29.09 7.56
N LEU A 50 2.90 -29.02 8.52
CA LEU A 50 2.56 -29.00 9.95
C LEU A 50 1.78 -27.73 10.32
N ALA A 51 2.19 -26.57 9.82
CA ALA A 51 1.48 -25.31 10.06
C ALA A 51 0.06 -25.35 9.47
N PHE A 52 -0.12 -25.93 8.26
CA PHE A 52 -1.45 -26.16 7.69
C PHE A 52 -2.31 -27.04 8.59
N LEU A 53 -1.80 -28.19 9.06
CA LEU A 53 -2.53 -29.09 9.93
C LEU A 53 -2.95 -28.42 11.24
N LEU A 54 -2.05 -27.63 11.85
CA LEU A 54 -2.36 -26.86 13.05
C LEU A 54 -3.42 -25.78 12.78
N THR A 55 -3.34 -25.12 11.63
CA THR A 55 -4.35 -24.14 11.19
C THR A 55 -5.69 -24.80 10.92
N TRP A 56 -5.70 -25.94 10.22
CA TRP A 56 -6.90 -26.74 9.99
C TRP A 56 -7.55 -27.16 11.31
N GLY A 57 -6.76 -27.69 12.27
CA GLY A 57 -7.20 -28.04 13.60
C GLY A 57 -7.76 -26.83 14.37
N LEU A 58 -7.05 -25.70 14.32
CA LEU A 58 -7.48 -24.45 14.96
C LEU A 58 -8.84 -23.97 14.42
N LEU A 59 -8.99 -23.86 13.10
CA LEU A 59 -10.25 -23.43 12.45
C LEU A 59 -11.40 -24.36 12.83
N ASN A 60 -11.19 -25.68 12.73
CA ASN A 60 -12.20 -26.65 13.13
C ASN A 60 -12.60 -26.50 14.59
N CYS A 61 -11.63 -26.37 15.51
CA CYS A 61 -11.90 -26.22 16.92
C CYS A 61 -12.63 -24.90 17.23
N VAL A 62 -12.29 -23.81 16.57
CA VAL A 62 -12.99 -22.52 16.71
C VAL A 62 -14.46 -22.64 16.27
N TRP A 63 -14.71 -23.20 15.08
CA TRP A 63 -16.08 -23.42 14.60
C TRP A 63 -16.85 -24.43 15.46
N LEU A 64 -16.17 -25.47 15.96
CA LEU A 64 -16.77 -26.42 16.93
C LEU A 64 -17.16 -25.75 18.24
N ALA A 65 -16.34 -24.82 18.73
CA ALA A 65 -16.68 -24.07 19.94
C ALA A 65 -17.92 -23.19 19.74
N LEU A 66 -18.07 -22.59 18.56
CA LEU A 66 -19.20 -21.74 18.21
C LEU A 66 -20.47 -22.52 17.88
N LEU A 67 -20.38 -23.55 17.01
CA LEU A 67 -21.53 -24.22 16.41
C LEU A 67 -21.82 -25.61 17.01
N ARG A 68 -20.81 -26.23 17.64
CA ARG A 68 -20.85 -27.59 18.23
C ARG A 68 -21.16 -28.70 17.24
N ARG A 69 -21.05 -28.46 15.91
CA ARG A 69 -21.41 -29.40 14.82
C ARG A 69 -20.18 -29.71 13.97
N PRO A 70 -19.64 -30.95 14.01
CA PRO A 70 -18.36 -31.28 13.34
C PRO A 70 -18.39 -31.11 11.83
N SER A 71 -19.43 -31.57 11.12
CA SER A 71 -19.48 -31.50 9.68
C SER A 71 -19.58 -30.04 9.19
N VAL A 72 -20.35 -29.22 9.90
CA VAL A 72 -20.46 -27.78 9.59
C VAL A 72 -19.14 -27.06 9.89
N ALA A 73 -18.48 -27.39 11.00
CA ALA A 73 -17.19 -26.84 11.36
C ALA A 73 -16.12 -27.16 10.30
N ALA A 74 -16.05 -28.42 9.85
CA ALA A 74 -15.12 -28.85 8.81
C ALA A 74 -15.43 -28.17 7.46
N ALA A 75 -16.72 -28.03 7.10
CA ALA A 75 -17.13 -27.36 5.87
C ALA A 75 -16.75 -25.88 5.87
N LEU A 76 -17.03 -25.15 6.96
CA LEU A 76 -16.63 -23.75 7.11
C LEU A 76 -15.10 -23.56 7.10
N SER A 77 -14.37 -24.46 7.77
CA SER A 77 -12.91 -24.46 7.75
C SER A 77 -12.37 -24.67 6.33
N LEU A 78 -12.96 -25.60 5.57
CA LEU A 78 -12.56 -25.84 4.17
C LEU A 78 -12.86 -24.64 3.28
N VAL A 79 -14.03 -24.03 3.43
CA VAL A 79 -14.39 -22.80 2.70
C VAL A 79 -13.38 -21.69 3.00
N MET A 80 -13.02 -21.47 4.28
CA MET A 80 -12.03 -20.45 4.64
C MET A 80 -10.66 -20.73 4.03
N VAL A 81 -10.20 -21.98 4.06
CA VAL A 81 -8.92 -22.39 3.46
C VAL A 81 -8.94 -22.15 1.95
N VAL A 82 -10.01 -22.58 1.26
CA VAL A 82 -10.13 -22.38 -0.20
C VAL A 82 -10.20 -20.90 -0.56
N VAL A 83 -10.98 -20.10 0.16
CA VAL A 83 -11.06 -18.65 -0.05
C VAL A 83 -9.69 -17.99 0.16
N LEU A 84 -8.97 -18.39 1.21
CA LEU A 84 -7.62 -17.88 1.47
C LEU A 84 -6.65 -18.21 0.32
N ILE A 85 -6.68 -19.44 -0.19
CA ILE A 85 -5.84 -19.84 -1.34
C ILE A 85 -6.19 -19.02 -2.57
N LEU A 86 -7.48 -18.84 -2.89
CA LEU A 86 -7.91 -18.04 -4.03
C LEU A 86 -7.51 -16.56 -3.90
N LEU A 87 -7.62 -15.99 -2.70
CA LEU A 87 -7.16 -14.62 -2.43
C LEU A 87 -5.64 -14.51 -2.52
N SER A 88 -4.90 -15.52 -2.04
CA SER A 88 -3.44 -15.55 -2.16
C SER A 88 -2.99 -15.64 -3.61
N GLN A 89 -3.62 -16.52 -4.41
CA GLN A 89 -3.35 -16.62 -5.85
C GLN A 89 -3.67 -15.32 -6.58
N PHE A 90 -4.81 -14.71 -6.27
CA PHE A 90 -5.19 -13.42 -6.84
C PHE A 90 -4.16 -12.32 -6.51
N LYS A 91 -3.67 -12.26 -5.26
CA LYS A 91 -2.63 -11.33 -4.87
C LYS A 91 -1.29 -11.66 -5.55
N GLN A 92 -0.97 -12.95 -5.67
CA GLN A 92 0.24 -13.43 -6.38
C GLN A 92 0.25 -12.99 -7.84
N ASP A 93 -0.87 -13.13 -8.53
CA ASP A 93 -1.00 -12.73 -9.94
C ASP A 93 -0.78 -11.22 -10.15
N ILE A 94 -1.19 -10.41 -9.16
CA ILE A 94 -1.12 -8.95 -9.24
C ILE A 94 0.21 -8.41 -8.70
N LEU A 95 0.61 -8.84 -7.48
CA LEU A 95 1.72 -8.25 -6.72
C LEU A 95 2.97 -9.14 -6.67
N ILE A 96 2.91 -10.35 -7.22
CA ILE A 96 3.99 -11.36 -7.15
C ILE A 96 4.31 -11.70 -5.68
N MET A 97 3.30 -11.75 -4.84
CA MET A 97 3.43 -12.20 -3.44
C MET A 97 2.12 -12.77 -2.92
N SER A 98 2.21 -13.79 -2.07
CA SER A 98 1.05 -14.42 -1.44
C SER A 98 0.40 -13.50 -0.38
N ALA A 99 -0.85 -13.82 -0.01
CA ALA A 99 -1.53 -13.12 1.06
C ALA A 99 -0.90 -13.44 2.44
N ASN A 100 -0.79 -12.42 3.28
CA ASN A 100 -0.39 -12.57 4.68
C ASN A 100 -1.55 -12.15 5.61
N PHE A 101 -1.42 -12.45 6.89
CA PHE A 101 -2.48 -12.15 7.87
C PHE A 101 -2.81 -10.65 7.96
N VAL A 102 -1.81 -9.81 7.73
CA VAL A 102 -1.99 -8.36 7.81
C VAL A 102 -2.91 -7.86 6.69
N ASP A 103 -2.95 -8.52 5.52
CA ASP A 103 -3.85 -8.16 4.41
C ASP A 103 -5.33 -8.21 4.79
N VAL A 104 -5.73 -9.14 5.67
CA VAL A 104 -7.13 -9.24 6.13
C VAL A 104 -7.58 -7.97 6.85
N LEU A 105 -6.66 -7.32 7.53
CA LEU A 105 -6.95 -6.07 8.24
C LEU A 105 -7.15 -4.88 7.27
N LEU A 106 -6.72 -5.02 6.01
CA LEU A 106 -6.96 -4.03 4.93
C LEU A 106 -8.33 -4.19 4.27
N ILE A 107 -8.98 -5.35 4.44
CA ILE A 107 -10.29 -5.62 3.84
C ILE A 107 -11.35 -4.85 4.62
N ASP A 108 -11.65 -3.64 4.16
CA ASP A 108 -12.76 -2.83 4.62
C ASP A 108 -13.75 -2.53 3.47
N ALA A 109 -14.77 -1.73 3.76
CA ALA A 109 -15.78 -1.36 2.76
C ALA A 109 -15.17 -0.61 1.57
N ASP A 110 -14.16 0.22 1.82
CA ASP A 110 -13.55 1.07 0.80
C ASP A 110 -12.62 0.23 -0.11
N THR A 111 -11.79 -0.65 0.47
CA THR A 111 -10.97 -1.60 -0.27
C THR A 111 -11.85 -2.55 -1.10
N THR A 112 -12.95 -3.04 -0.53
CA THR A 112 -13.90 -3.91 -1.24
C THR A 112 -14.55 -3.17 -2.41
N SER A 113 -14.98 -1.93 -2.21
CA SER A 113 -15.54 -1.08 -3.27
C SER A 113 -14.54 -0.84 -4.40
N PHE A 114 -13.28 -0.57 -4.06
CA PHE A 114 -12.19 -0.42 -5.02
C PHE A 114 -11.97 -1.69 -5.85
N LEU A 115 -11.85 -2.86 -5.21
CA LEU A 115 -11.64 -4.13 -5.91
C LEU A 115 -12.82 -4.48 -6.83
N LEU A 116 -14.05 -4.27 -6.39
CA LEU A 116 -15.25 -4.53 -7.21
C LEU A 116 -15.32 -3.60 -8.44
N LYS A 117 -14.77 -2.40 -8.35
CA LYS A 117 -14.72 -1.45 -9.47
C LYS A 117 -13.63 -1.81 -10.49
N ILE A 118 -12.43 -2.17 -10.01
CA ILE A 118 -11.28 -2.45 -10.88
C ILE A 118 -11.36 -3.83 -11.55
N PHE A 119 -12.02 -4.81 -10.90
CA PHE A 119 -12.15 -6.16 -11.42
C PHE A 119 -13.61 -6.48 -11.80
N PRO A 120 -14.04 -6.16 -13.04
CA PRO A 120 -15.36 -6.51 -13.52
C PRO A 120 -15.60 -8.03 -13.45
N GLY A 121 -16.74 -8.44 -12.92
CA GLY A 121 -17.08 -9.86 -12.75
C GLY A 121 -16.68 -10.46 -11.39
N LEU A 122 -15.92 -9.78 -10.54
CA LEU A 122 -15.61 -10.26 -9.18
C LEU A 122 -16.89 -10.47 -8.36
N ALA A 123 -17.83 -9.53 -8.43
CA ALA A 123 -19.12 -9.63 -7.75
C ALA A 123 -19.92 -10.88 -8.20
N ALA A 124 -19.93 -11.18 -9.49
CA ALA A 124 -20.61 -12.37 -10.04
C ALA A 124 -19.95 -13.67 -9.56
N LYS A 125 -18.62 -13.73 -9.51
CA LYS A 125 -17.87 -14.87 -8.97
C LYS A 125 -18.17 -15.11 -7.49
N VAL A 126 -18.18 -14.04 -6.68
CA VAL A 126 -18.52 -14.11 -5.25
C VAL A 126 -19.97 -14.55 -5.07
N GLY A 127 -20.91 -14.00 -5.85
CA GLY A 127 -22.31 -14.38 -5.81
C GLY A 127 -22.53 -15.85 -6.18
N ALA A 128 -21.87 -16.36 -7.21
CA ALA A 128 -21.93 -17.76 -7.62
C ALA A 128 -21.35 -18.69 -6.53
N ALA A 129 -20.21 -18.33 -5.95
CA ALA A 129 -19.62 -19.09 -4.84
C ALA A 129 -20.57 -19.15 -3.63
N ALA A 130 -21.16 -18.02 -3.24
CA ALA A 130 -22.13 -17.97 -2.15
C ALA A 130 -23.38 -18.83 -2.46
N GLY A 131 -23.86 -18.79 -3.71
CA GLY A 131 -24.99 -19.61 -4.18
C GLY A 131 -24.75 -21.11 -4.08
N ILE A 132 -23.50 -21.56 -4.12
CA ILE A 132 -23.12 -22.98 -3.94
C ILE A 132 -22.88 -23.30 -2.46
N VAL A 133 -22.09 -22.46 -1.78
CA VAL A 133 -21.62 -22.71 -0.41
C VAL A 133 -22.78 -22.69 0.60
N LEU A 134 -23.68 -21.71 0.50
CA LEU A 134 -24.79 -21.58 1.48
C LEU A 134 -25.74 -22.78 1.51
N PRO A 135 -26.21 -23.33 0.38
CA PRO A 135 -27.01 -24.55 0.37
C PRO A 135 -26.27 -25.79 0.90
N LEU A 136 -24.96 -25.90 0.60
CA LEU A 136 -24.12 -27.00 1.12
C LEU A 136 -23.97 -26.91 2.65
N LEU A 137 -23.73 -25.70 3.20
CA LEU A 137 -23.69 -25.52 4.65
C LEU A 137 -25.03 -25.84 5.32
N ALA A 138 -26.16 -25.47 4.71
CA ALA A 138 -27.47 -25.80 5.19
C ALA A 138 -27.70 -27.33 5.18
N LEU A 139 -27.25 -28.02 4.13
CA LEU A 139 -27.27 -29.45 4.03
C LEU A 139 -26.44 -30.14 5.13
N PHE A 140 -25.18 -29.70 5.33
CA PHE A 140 -24.32 -30.24 6.40
C PHE A 140 -24.90 -29.93 7.78
N TRP A 141 -25.48 -28.75 7.99
CA TRP A 141 -26.19 -28.43 9.23
C TRP A 141 -27.34 -29.39 9.51
N TRP A 142 -28.08 -29.78 8.48
CA TRP A 142 -29.17 -30.72 8.59
C TRP A 142 -28.70 -32.17 8.77
N LEU A 143 -27.63 -32.59 8.10
CA LEU A 143 -27.06 -33.95 8.17
C LEU A 143 -26.33 -34.22 9.48
N ASP A 144 -25.81 -33.19 10.19
CA ASP A 144 -24.93 -33.35 11.36
C ASP A 144 -25.73 -33.47 12.68
N PRO A 145 -25.95 -34.68 13.22
CA PRO A 145 -26.60 -34.86 14.50
C PRO A 145 -25.66 -34.80 15.71
N VAL A 146 -24.36 -34.80 15.48
CA VAL A 146 -23.32 -34.85 16.53
C VAL A 146 -23.18 -33.52 17.20
N ARG A 147 -22.98 -33.55 18.53
CA ARG A 147 -22.71 -32.35 19.33
C ARG A 147 -21.41 -32.52 20.11
N VAL A 148 -20.48 -31.61 19.92
CA VAL A 148 -19.18 -31.56 20.63
C VAL A 148 -19.28 -30.67 21.87
N ARG A 149 -18.61 -31.06 22.95
CA ARG A 149 -18.53 -30.28 24.18
C ARG A 149 -17.68 -29.02 23.95
N LEU A 150 -18.20 -27.85 24.36
CA LEU A 150 -17.50 -26.57 24.22
C LEU A 150 -16.07 -26.61 24.81
N ARG A 151 -15.92 -27.18 26.01
CA ARG A 151 -14.61 -27.26 26.70
C ARG A 151 -13.57 -28.03 25.88
N SER A 152 -13.95 -29.13 25.24
CA SER A 152 -13.05 -29.93 24.41
C SER A 152 -12.64 -29.18 23.14
N ALA A 153 -13.58 -28.48 22.49
CA ALA A 153 -13.31 -27.67 21.32
C ALA A 153 -12.40 -26.46 21.68
N ALA A 154 -12.70 -25.76 22.76
CA ALA A 154 -11.88 -24.63 23.22
C ALA A 154 -10.44 -25.06 23.58
N LEU A 155 -10.29 -26.19 24.30
CA LEU A 155 -8.97 -26.74 24.62
C LEU A 155 -8.19 -27.11 23.35
N GLY A 156 -8.85 -27.76 22.38
CA GLY A 156 -8.24 -28.07 21.08
C GLY A 156 -7.79 -26.82 20.33
N ALA A 157 -8.60 -25.74 20.33
CA ALA A 157 -8.21 -24.47 19.72
C ALA A 157 -6.97 -23.86 20.38
N VAL A 158 -6.92 -23.86 21.72
CA VAL A 158 -5.74 -23.35 22.45
C VAL A 158 -4.50 -24.17 22.15
N ILE A 159 -4.60 -25.51 22.15
CA ILE A 159 -3.46 -26.39 21.84
C ILE A 159 -2.95 -26.12 20.42
N CYS A 160 -3.83 -26.07 19.42
CA CYS A 160 -3.44 -25.79 18.03
C CYS A 160 -2.81 -24.42 17.89
N PHE A 161 -3.37 -23.40 18.55
CA PHE A 161 -2.81 -22.03 18.52
C PHE A 161 -1.43 -21.95 19.17
N VAL A 162 -1.25 -22.53 20.36
CA VAL A 162 0.05 -22.54 21.07
C VAL A 162 1.09 -23.32 20.25
N ALA A 163 0.72 -24.45 19.66
CA ALA A 163 1.62 -25.22 18.81
C ALA A 163 2.00 -24.46 17.53
N LEU A 164 1.05 -23.77 16.86
CA LEU A 164 1.31 -22.95 15.69
C LEU A 164 2.22 -21.75 16.04
N PHE A 165 1.95 -21.10 17.18
CA PHE A 165 2.78 -20.01 17.66
C PHE A 165 4.20 -20.48 17.98
N GLY A 166 4.34 -21.62 18.70
CA GLY A 166 5.64 -22.22 19.00
C GLY A 166 6.42 -22.61 17.74
N LEU A 167 5.75 -23.26 16.77
CA LEU A 167 6.35 -23.59 15.47
C LEU A 167 6.83 -22.34 14.73
N SER A 168 6.00 -21.29 14.70
CA SER A 168 6.31 -20.04 14.00
C SER A 168 7.46 -19.28 14.65
N SER A 169 7.58 -19.34 15.98
CA SER A 169 8.65 -18.69 16.74
C SER A 169 9.96 -19.48 16.70
N ALA A 170 9.89 -20.83 16.64
CA ALA A 170 11.07 -21.70 16.65
C ALA A 170 11.73 -21.83 15.27
N VAL A 171 10.94 -21.74 14.20
CA VAL A 171 11.42 -21.86 12.82
C VAL A 171 11.22 -20.52 12.14
N PRO A 172 12.29 -19.82 11.74
CA PRO A 172 12.17 -18.56 10.98
C PRO A 172 11.30 -18.76 9.75
N MET A 173 10.46 -17.79 9.47
CA MET A 173 9.71 -17.75 8.21
C MET A 173 10.60 -17.12 7.15
N ASP A 174 10.90 -17.90 6.13
CA ASP A 174 11.63 -17.41 4.97
C ASP A 174 10.75 -16.38 4.23
N ARG A 175 11.21 -15.14 4.17
CA ARG A 175 10.47 -14.05 3.51
C ARG A 175 10.35 -14.27 2.01
N GLU A 176 11.30 -14.99 1.44
CA GLU A 176 11.35 -15.29 0.01
C GLU A 176 10.19 -16.19 -0.40
N LYS A 177 9.74 -17.08 0.48
CA LYS A 177 8.57 -17.92 0.24
C LYS A 177 7.28 -17.13 0.00
N ALA A 178 7.18 -15.89 0.46
CA ALA A 178 6.05 -15.03 0.15
C ALA A 178 5.91 -14.74 -1.36
N PHE A 179 6.97 -14.94 -2.14
CA PHE A 179 6.99 -14.76 -3.60
C PHE A 179 6.78 -16.07 -4.37
N GLU A 180 6.78 -17.21 -3.69
CA GLU A 180 6.47 -18.51 -4.28
C GLU A 180 4.97 -18.72 -4.42
N SER A 181 4.57 -19.45 -5.45
CA SER A 181 3.16 -19.82 -5.69
C SER A 181 2.77 -21.08 -4.91
N ALA A 182 3.19 -21.18 -3.64
CA ALA A 182 2.96 -22.30 -2.75
C ALA A 182 2.80 -21.83 -1.29
N ASP A 183 2.55 -22.77 -0.37
CA ASP A 183 2.55 -22.56 1.08
C ASP A 183 1.54 -21.50 1.59
N TYR A 184 0.46 -21.25 0.83
CA TYR A 184 -0.46 -20.12 1.07
C TYR A 184 -1.08 -20.11 2.46
N VAL A 185 -1.54 -21.27 2.96
CA VAL A 185 -2.24 -21.36 4.25
C VAL A 185 -1.26 -21.27 5.40
N SER A 186 -0.13 -21.95 5.31
CA SER A 186 0.91 -21.91 6.33
C SER A 186 1.54 -20.53 6.46
N GLN A 187 1.85 -19.87 5.35
CA GLN A 187 2.39 -18.50 5.35
C GLN A 187 1.42 -17.52 6.02
N PHE A 188 0.14 -17.58 5.62
CA PHE A 188 -0.88 -16.73 6.23
C PHE A 188 -0.99 -16.95 7.75
N ALA A 189 -1.09 -18.20 8.19
CA ALA A 189 -1.26 -18.53 9.61
C ALA A 189 -0.01 -18.18 10.45
N ARG A 190 1.18 -18.49 9.93
CA ARG A 190 2.45 -18.16 10.58
C ARG A 190 2.70 -16.66 10.64
N SER A 191 2.37 -15.91 9.57
CA SER A 191 2.47 -14.45 9.59
C SER A 191 1.56 -13.83 10.64
N GLY A 192 0.36 -14.40 10.88
CA GLY A 192 -0.54 -13.98 11.95
C GLY A 192 0.01 -14.22 13.36
N ALA A 193 0.59 -15.40 13.60
CA ALA A 193 1.22 -15.73 14.86
C ALA A 193 2.40 -14.77 15.17
N LEU A 194 3.24 -14.50 14.16
CA LEU A 194 4.38 -13.58 14.28
C LEU A 194 3.93 -12.12 14.41
N ALA A 195 2.85 -11.71 13.73
CA ALA A 195 2.31 -10.36 13.90
C ALA A 195 1.86 -10.10 15.34
N LEU A 196 1.21 -11.08 15.97
CA LEU A 196 0.83 -10.99 17.38
C LEU A 196 2.06 -10.85 18.30
N TYR A 197 3.11 -11.62 18.03
CA TYR A 197 4.37 -11.53 18.76
C TYR A 197 4.99 -10.13 18.63
N ASP A 198 5.12 -9.61 17.40
CA ASP A 198 5.73 -8.32 17.15
C ASP A 198 4.99 -7.18 17.85
N VAL A 199 3.65 -7.15 17.75
CA VAL A 199 2.83 -6.10 18.42
C VAL A 199 3.03 -6.14 19.94
N THR A 200 3.11 -7.33 20.54
CA THR A 200 3.23 -7.47 21.99
C THR A 200 4.63 -7.12 22.52
N MET A 201 5.67 -7.43 21.74
CA MET A 201 7.07 -7.28 22.16
C MET A 201 7.72 -5.97 21.70
N HIS A 202 7.39 -5.49 20.50
CA HIS A 202 8.07 -4.36 19.86
C HIS A 202 7.15 -3.18 19.56
N GLY A 203 5.83 -3.35 19.61
CA GLY A 203 4.84 -2.38 19.15
C GLY A 203 4.67 -2.41 17.62
N LEU A 204 4.04 -1.36 17.09
CA LEU A 204 3.73 -1.26 15.64
C LEU A 204 4.84 -0.58 14.84
N MET A 205 5.80 0.09 15.50
CA MET A 205 6.86 0.86 14.85
C MET A 205 8.21 0.63 15.55
N GLU A 206 9.23 0.35 14.78
CA GLU A 206 10.59 0.17 15.28
C GLU A 206 11.14 1.46 15.92
N SER A 207 11.65 1.35 17.13
CA SER A 207 12.34 2.44 17.84
C SER A 207 13.40 1.90 18.77
N ASP A 208 14.48 2.65 18.98
CA ASP A 208 15.57 2.25 19.86
C ASP A 208 15.34 2.79 21.29
N GLY A 209 14.88 1.93 22.18
CA GLY A 209 14.65 2.26 23.61
C GLY A 209 15.91 2.59 24.41
N THR A 210 17.11 2.35 23.88
CA THR A 210 18.39 2.65 24.55
C THR A 210 18.85 4.09 24.36
N VAL A 211 18.28 4.80 23.37
CA VAL A 211 18.60 6.20 23.06
C VAL A 211 18.24 7.09 24.24
N ARG A 212 19.20 7.91 24.69
CA ARG A 212 19.05 8.91 25.76
C ARG A 212 19.11 10.36 25.24
N ASP A 213 19.51 10.55 23.99
CA ASP A 213 19.51 11.84 23.32
C ASP A 213 18.09 12.40 23.23
N ARG A 214 17.99 13.70 23.11
CA ARG A 214 16.73 14.39 22.84
C ARG A 214 16.91 15.33 21.67
N LEU A 215 15.83 15.62 20.96
CA LEU A 215 15.85 16.69 19.98
C LEU A 215 16.29 17.97 20.69
N SER A 216 17.31 18.63 20.15
CA SER A 216 17.72 19.93 20.70
C SER A 216 16.53 20.88 20.55
N SER A 217 16.11 21.51 21.63
CA SER A 217 15.06 22.51 21.65
C SER A 217 15.55 23.80 20.99
N ALA A 218 15.77 23.75 19.67
CA ALA A 218 15.86 25.00 18.91
C ALA A 218 14.45 25.62 18.98
N ALA A 219 14.36 26.82 19.54
CA ALA A 219 13.13 27.60 19.47
C ALA A 219 12.67 27.63 18.00
N PRO A 220 11.36 27.50 17.73
CA PRO A 220 10.87 27.56 16.38
C PRO A 220 11.41 28.83 15.74
N THR A 221 12.26 28.67 14.74
CA THR A 221 12.82 29.80 14.01
C THR A 221 11.64 30.41 13.27
N SER A 222 11.17 31.56 13.73
CA SER A 222 10.12 32.30 13.05
C SER A 222 10.53 32.55 11.61
N CYS A 223 9.66 32.24 10.66
CA CYS A 223 9.90 32.62 9.27
C CYS A 223 10.11 34.12 9.21
N LYS A 224 11.29 34.54 8.81
CA LYS A 224 11.63 35.98 8.72
C LYS A 224 10.83 36.55 7.54
N PRO A 225 10.03 37.60 7.73
CA PRO A 225 9.34 38.27 6.65
C PRO A 225 10.36 39.09 5.85
N GLY A 226 11.00 38.51 4.88
CA GLY A 226 12.01 39.21 4.06
C GLY A 226 12.20 38.66 2.68
N GLN A 227 11.83 37.40 2.49
CA GLN A 227 11.83 36.73 1.19
C GLN A 227 10.40 36.30 0.86
N ARG A 228 9.94 36.61 -0.34
CA ARG A 228 8.63 36.11 -0.83
C ARG A 228 8.73 34.61 -1.00
N LEU A 229 7.99 33.87 -0.16
CA LEU A 229 7.96 32.41 -0.21
C LEU A 229 7.23 31.93 -1.48
N PRO A 230 7.70 30.85 -2.15
CA PRO A 230 7.04 30.32 -3.34
C PRO A 230 5.76 29.59 -2.98
N HIS A 231 4.80 29.52 -3.89
CA HIS A 231 3.80 28.47 -3.87
C HIS A 231 4.49 27.13 -4.16
N ILE A 232 4.23 26.13 -3.35
CA ILE A 232 4.83 24.80 -3.48
C ILE A 232 3.79 23.85 -4.05
N ILE A 233 4.09 23.25 -5.19
CA ILE A 233 3.25 22.22 -5.83
C ILE A 233 4.04 20.93 -5.78
N LEU A 234 3.57 19.98 -4.95
CA LEU A 234 4.13 18.64 -4.85
C LEU A 234 3.27 17.69 -5.66
N VAL A 235 3.84 17.05 -6.67
CA VAL A 235 3.13 16.18 -7.61
C VAL A 235 3.60 14.75 -7.44
N LEU A 236 2.67 13.87 -7.08
CA LEU A 236 2.85 12.43 -7.13
C LEU A 236 2.46 11.96 -8.53
N ASP A 237 3.46 11.51 -9.29
CA ASP A 237 3.33 11.00 -10.65
C ASP A 237 3.20 9.48 -10.59
N GLU A 238 1.96 9.01 -10.69
CA GLU A 238 1.56 7.62 -10.44
C GLU A 238 2.33 6.62 -11.29
N SER A 239 2.89 5.59 -10.65
CA SER A 239 3.61 4.46 -11.29
C SER A 239 4.73 4.91 -12.24
N SER A 240 5.32 6.08 -12.01
CA SER A 240 6.22 6.74 -12.98
C SER A 240 7.69 6.53 -12.64
N PHE A 241 8.44 6.03 -13.64
CA PHE A 241 9.90 5.92 -13.61
C PHE A 241 10.47 6.02 -15.02
N ASP A 242 11.75 6.36 -15.14
CA ASP A 242 12.42 6.38 -16.45
C ASP A 242 12.68 4.95 -16.95
N ILE A 243 11.74 4.40 -17.73
CA ILE A 243 11.84 3.06 -18.30
C ILE A 243 12.95 2.94 -19.35
N SER A 244 13.48 4.06 -19.88
CA SER A 244 14.61 4.01 -20.82
C SER A 244 15.90 3.47 -20.20
N THR A 245 15.96 3.42 -18.87
CA THR A 245 17.05 2.77 -18.12
C THR A 245 17.02 1.24 -18.22
N VAL A 246 15.89 0.66 -18.67
CA VAL A 246 15.73 -0.78 -18.88
C VAL A 246 16.20 -1.17 -20.27
N ALA A 247 17.14 -2.10 -20.33
CA ALA A 247 17.72 -2.54 -21.61
C ALA A 247 16.66 -3.11 -22.57
N GLY A 248 16.72 -2.68 -23.82
CA GLY A 248 15.86 -3.19 -24.90
C GLY A 248 14.49 -2.53 -25.00
N ILE A 249 14.12 -1.60 -24.13
CA ILE A 249 12.88 -0.84 -24.21
C ILE A 249 13.07 0.37 -25.13
N LYS A 250 12.19 0.49 -26.11
CA LYS A 250 12.15 1.64 -27.02
C LYS A 250 11.25 2.73 -26.43
N VAL A 251 11.73 3.96 -26.42
CA VAL A 251 11.00 5.13 -25.90
C VAL A 251 10.84 6.21 -26.99
N PRO A 252 9.84 7.09 -26.90
CA PRO A 252 9.67 8.17 -27.86
C PRO A 252 10.78 9.20 -27.76
N LEU A 253 10.98 9.96 -28.85
CA LEU A 253 11.95 11.05 -28.86
C LEU A 253 11.57 12.12 -27.82
N GLY A 254 12.56 12.53 -27.01
CA GLY A 254 12.35 13.54 -25.96
C GLY A 254 11.77 12.98 -24.65
N TYR A 255 11.50 11.69 -24.56
CA TYR A 255 10.92 11.02 -23.38
C TYR A 255 11.62 11.39 -22.07
N GLN A 256 12.96 11.38 -22.05
CA GLN A 256 13.74 11.67 -20.85
C GLN A 256 13.60 13.10 -20.34
N SER A 257 13.12 14.03 -21.16
CA SER A 257 12.92 15.42 -20.74
C SER A 257 11.93 15.57 -19.58
N HIS A 258 10.98 14.63 -19.47
CA HIS A 258 10.01 14.59 -18.37
C HIS A 258 10.67 14.39 -17.01
N PHE A 259 11.78 13.68 -16.94
CA PHE A 259 12.48 13.33 -15.70
C PHE A 259 13.54 14.34 -15.29
N ARG A 260 13.76 15.40 -16.07
CA ARG A 260 14.76 16.43 -15.80
C ARG A 260 14.22 17.57 -14.97
N SER A 261 15.05 18.04 -14.05
CA SER A 261 14.80 19.25 -13.28
C SER A 261 15.16 20.49 -14.07
N PHE A 262 14.78 21.68 -13.59
CA PHE A 262 15.11 22.97 -14.19
C PHE A 262 16.62 23.21 -14.38
N ASP A 263 17.47 22.57 -13.57
CA ASP A 263 18.94 22.62 -13.64
C ASP A 263 19.54 21.57 -14.62
N GLY A 264 18.68 20.88 -15.38
CA GLY A 264 19.06 19.87 -16.36
C GLY A 264 19.47 18.52 -15.76
N LYS A 265 19.44 18.36 -14.44
CA LYS A 265 19.81 17.11 -13.78
C LYS A 265 18.65 16.12 -13.78
N GLU A 266 19.00 14.87 -14.01
CA GLU A 266 18.16 13.71 -13.74
C GLU A 266 18.50 13.20 -12.35
N ARG A 267 17.48 12.92 -11.55
CA ARG A 267 17.66 12.50 -10.15
C ARG A 267 16.88 11.23 -9.87
N THR A 268 17.55 10.27 -9.26
CA THR A 268 16.95 9.02 -8.80
C THR A 268 16.28 9.21 -7.45
N PHE A 269 15.07 8.72 -7.33
CA PHE A 269 14.30 8.68 -6.09
C PHE A 269 14.19 7.25 -5.59
N LEU A 270 14.68 6.99 -4.38
CA LEU A 270 14.63 5.68 -3.77
C LEU A 270 13.37 5.59 -2.91
N VAL A 271 12.40 4.86 -3.43
CA VAL A 271 11.10 4.63 -2.79
C VAL A 271 11.09 3.33 -1.99
N GLU A 272 10.07 3.09 -1.18
CA GLU A 272 9.99 1.91 -0.33
C GLU A 272 9.02 0.85 -0.86
N GLY A 273 8.15 1.22 -1.80
CA GLY A 273 7.21 0.34 -2.47
C GLY A 273 7.80 -0.28 -3.75
N ALA A 274 7.76 -1.61 -3.87
CA ALA A 274 8.13 -2.31 -5.10
C ALA A 274 6.87 -2.62 -5.93
N GLY A 275 6.43 -1.65 -6.74
CA GLY A 275 5.32 -1.85 -7.69
C GLY A 275 3.95 -1.99 -7.03
N GLY A 276 3.49 -1.00 -6.28
CA GLY A 276 2.12 -1.02 -5.80
C GLY A 276 1.74 -0.11 -4.65
N PRO A 277 2.35 -0.12 -3.47
CA PRO A 277 1.83 0.66 -2.35
C PRO A 277 2.23 2.14 -2.43
N THR A 278 1.48 2.93 -3.20
CA THR A 278 1.60 4.40 -3.32
C THR A 278 1.66 5.08 -1.96
N TRP A 279 0.90 4.58 -0.98
CA TRP A 279 0.82 5.15 0.36
C TRP A 279 2.11 5.00 1.19
N PHE A 280 3.07 4.16 0.79
CA PHE A 280 4.41 4.15 1.40
C PHE A 280 5.15 5.43 1.06
N THR A 281 5.19 5.77 -0.23
CA THR A 281 5.85 6.99 -0.69
C THR A 281 5.09 8.24 -0.23
N GLU A 282 3.74 8.21 -0.21
CA GLU A 282 2.94 9.27 0.42
C GLU A 282 3.37 9.50 1.87
N TYR A 283 3.49 8.41 2.67
CA TYR A 283 3.95 8.51 4.05
C TYR A 283 5.35 9.11 4.14
N ASN A 284 6.29 8.64 3.30
CA ASN A 284 7.66 9.14 3.29
C ASN A 284 7.72 10.64 2.99
N VAL A 285 7.07 11.09 1.90
CA VAL A 285 7.18 12.47 1.40
C VAL A 285 6.37 13.47 2.22
N LEU A 286 5.37 13.05 2.95
CA LEU A 286 4.63 13.95 3.83
C LEU A 286 5.20 13.99 5.24
N SER A 287 5.56 12.83 5.82
CA SER A 287 6.06 12.77 7.20
C SER A 287 7.59 12.92 7.30
N GLY A 288 8.33 12.61 6.24
CA GLY A 288 9.79 12.49 6.27
C GLY A 288 10.27 11.29 7.08
N LEU A 289 9.48 10.23 7.16
CA LEU A 289 9.77 9.00 7.90
C LEU A 289 9.73 7.79 6.97
N SER A 290 10.27 6.66 7.41
CA SER A 290 10.27 5.41 6.66
C SER A 290 9.05 4.55 6.99
N ALA A 291 8.30 4.12 5.97
CA ALA A 291 7.26 3.11 6.11
C ALA A 291 7.84 1.75 6.53
N ARG A 292 9.09 1.44 6.14
CA ARG A 292 9.80 0.21 6.55
C ARG A 292 9.98 0.11 8.07
N SER A 293 9.96 1.23 8.80
CA SER A 293 9.99 1.23 10.27
C SER A 293 8.79 0.52 10.90
N PHE A 294 7.74 0.24 10.14
CA PHE A 294 6.56 -0.52 10.60
C PHE A 294 6.70 -2.02 10.34
N GLY A 295 7.81 -2.48 9.77
CA GLY A 295 8.06 -3.88 9.48
C GLY A 295 6.90 -4.49 8.68
N ARG A 296 6.34 -5.60 9.17
CA ARG A 296 5.18 -6.27 8.54
C ARG A 296 3.89 -5.44 8.55
N PHE A 297 3.80 -4.37 9.34
CA PHE A 297 2.64 -3.48 9.41
C PHE A 297 2.74 -2.28 8.46
N ALA A 298 3.80 -2.21 7.64
CA ALA A 298 4.01 -1.12 6.69
C ALA A 298 2.81 -0.92 5.75
N GLU A 299 2.14 -2.02 5.35
CA GLU A 299 0.91 -1.99 4.54
C GLU A 299 -0.22 -1.14 5.16
N PHE A 300 -0.15 -0.86 6.46
CA PHE A 300 -1.12 -0.02 7.20
C PHE A 300 -0.55 1.32 7.63
N VAL A 301 0.60 1.70 7.14
CA VAL A 301 1.34 2.84 7.69
C VAL A 301 0.47 4.10 7.81
N THR A 302 -0.29 4.47 6.80
CA THR A 302 -1.17 5.65 6.83
C THR A 302 -2.31 5.51 7.83
N ARG A 303 -2.90 4.31 7.94
CA ARG A 303 -3.94 4.02 8.94
C ARG A 303 -3.39 4.08 10.37
N ILE A 304 -2.22 3.47 10.59
CA ILE A 304 -1.56 3.47 11.90
C ILE A 304 -1.11 4.89 12.27
N ALA A 305 -0.55 5.65 11.33
CA ALA A 305 -0.05 7.00 11.54
C ALA A 305 -1.16 8.04 11.76
N SER A 306 -2.37 7.78 11.24
CA SER A 306 -3.52 8.68 11.38
C SER A 306 -3.83 8.96 12.86
N GLY A 307 -3.85 10.25 13.25
CA GLY A 307 -4.02 10.71 14.63
C GLY A 307 -2.80 10.50 15.54
N ARG A 308 -1.68 9.97 15.04
CA ARG A 308 -0.52 9.58 15.86
C ARG A 308 0.80 10.20 15.42
N VAL A 309 1.01 10.41 14.13
CA VAL A 309 2.24 11.02 13.59
C VAL A 309 1.92 12.44 13.17
N THR A 310 2.48 13.43 13.87
CA THR A 310 2.24 14.85 13.61
C THR A 310 3.43 15.56 12.95
N ARG A 311 4.63 14.96 13.01
CA ARG A 311 5.78 15.48 12.28
C ARG A 311 5.56 15.37 10.78
N SER A 312 5.66 16.50 10.05
CA SER A 312 5.33 16.51 8.63
C SER A 312 5.81 17.78 7.90
N LEU A 313 5.90 17.68 6.57
CA LEU A 313 6.11 18.83 5.69
C LEU A 313 4.98 19.86 5.81
N PRO A 314 3.68 19.51 5.71
CA PRO A 314 2.61 20.50 5.83
C PRO A 314 2.64 21.25 7.16
N ASN A 315 2.85 20.56 8.30
CA ASN A 315 2.94 21.24 9.60
C ASN A 315 4.16 22.18 9.70
N ALA A 316 5.30 21.80 9.10
CA ALA A 316 6.46 22.69 9.05
C ALA A 316 6.17 23.94 8.20
N LEU A 317 5.44 23.80 7.10
CA LEU A 317 5.04 24.90 6.23
C LEU A 317 4.03 25.83 6.89
N HIS A 318 3.12 25.34 7.72
CA HIS A 318 2.19 26.17 8.50
C HIS A 318 2.89 27.22 9.36
N ASN A 319 4.05 26.87 9.92
CA ASN A 319 4.84 27.81 10.72
C ASN A 319 5.31 29.05 9.90
N CYS A 320 5.25 28.95 8.58
CA CYS A 320 5.56 30.03 7.63
C CYS A 320 4.32 30.59 6.92
N GLY A 321 3.13 30.30 7.43
CA GLY A 321 1.86 30.87 6.93
C GLY A 321 1.34 30.23 5.64
N TYR A 322 1.81 29.03 5.30
CA TYR A 322 1.24 28.29 4.16
C TYR A 322 -0.17 27.78 4.49
N SER A 323 -1.07 27.94 3.53
CA SER A 323 -2.33 27.16 3.48
C SER A 323 -2.07 25.87 2.70
N THR A 324 -2.57 24.74 3.20
CA THR A 324 -2.22 23.40 2.69
C THR A 324 -3.40 22.68 2.08
N TYR A 325 -3.21 22.17 0.89
CA TYR A 325 -4.24 21.53 0.07
C TYR A 325 -3.77 20.16 -0.40
N SER A 326 -4.70 19.21 -0.51
CA SER A 326 -4.47 17.92 -1.16
C SER A 326 -5.58 17.62 -2.15
N ILE A 327 -5.19 17.20 -3.35
CA ILE A 327 -6.06 16.73 -4.43
C ILE A 327 -5.82 15.23 -4.55
N TYR A 328 -6.78 14.42 -4.08
CA TYR A 328 -6.67 12.98 -3.93
C TYR A 328 -7.65 12.28 -4.89
N PRO A 329 -7.20 11.44 -5.81
CA PRO A 329 -8.01 10.92 -6.91
C PRO A 329 -9.01 9.84 -6.51
N TRP A 330 -8.93 9.32 -5.28
CA TRP A 330 -9.76 8.23 -4.79
C TRP A 330 -10.56 8.64 -3.54
N LEU A 331 -11.26 7.69 -2.90
CA LEU A 331 -12.01 7.95 -1.67
C LEU A 331 -11.06 8.23 -0.51
N GLY A 332 -11.26 9.32 0.20
CA GLY A 332 -10.41 9.72 1.32
C GLY A 332 -10.44 8.76 2.53
N ALA A 333 -11.40 7.82 2.56
CA ALA A 333 -11.46 6.75 3.55
C ALA A 333 -10.47 5.61 3.23
N PHE A 334 -10.10 5.43 1.95
CA PHE A 334 -9.14 4.39 1.53
C PHE A 334 -7.85 4.53 2.33
N LEU A 335 -7.47 3.46 3.04
CA LEU A 335 -6.31 3.42 3.94
C LEU A 335 -6.21 4.61 4.90
N SER A 336 -7.35 5.21 5.24
CA SER A 336 -7.44 6.41 6.09
C SER A 336 -6.70 7.63 5.56
N ALA A 337 -6.55 7.78 4.24
CA ALA A 337 -5.78 8.86 3.60
C ALA A 337 -6.22 10.26 4.11
N ARG A 338 -7.52 10.54 4.16
CA ARG A 338 -8.04 11.82 4.69
C ARG A 338 -7.65 12.05 6.16
N GLY A 339 -7.78 11.02 7.00
CA GLY A 339 -7.44 11.09 8.43
C GLY A 339 -5.93 11.27 8.64
N PHE A 340 -5.13 10.56 7.87
CA PHE A 340 -3.68 10.66 7.88
C PHE A 340 -3.21 12.05 7.46
N GLN A 341 -3.61 12.51 6.28
CA GLN A 341 -3.16 13.81 5.76
C GLN A 341 -3.64 14.99 6.62
N LYS A 342 -4.87 14.92 7.18
CA LYS A 342 -5.32 15.91 8.17
C LYS A 342 -4.45 15.94 9.43
N THR A 343 -4.01 14.77 9.90
CA THR A 343 -3.08 14.68 11.06
C THR A 343 -1.75 15.35 10.74
N LEU A 344 -1.31 15.28 9.49
CA LEU A 344 -0.08 15.90 9.01
C LEU A 344 -0.22 17.39 8.69
N GLY A 345 -1.41 17.98 8.87
CA GLY A 345 -1.61 19.41 8.67
C GLY A 345 -2.09 19.78 7.26
N ILE A 346 -2.79 18.91 6.56
CA ILE A 346 -3.55 19.28 5.36
C ILE A 346 -4.87 19.92 5.78
N ASP A 347 -5.04 21.23 5.49
CA ASP A 347 -6.24 22.00 5.82
C ASP A 347 -7.43 21.59 4.94
N HIS A 348 -7.17 21.48 3.64
CA HIS A 348 -8.15 21.25 2.61
C HIS A 348 -7.85 19.96 1.85
N PHE A 349 -8.63 18.92 2.08
CA PHE A 349 -8.48 17.61 1.42
C PHE A 349 -9.67 17.38 0.49
N TYR A 350 -9.40 17.32 -0.82
CA TYR A 350 -10.38 17.08 -1.88
C TYR A 350 -10.23 15.66 -2.40
N ASP A 351 -11.20 14.79 -2.14
CA ASP A 351 -11.22 13.42 -2.68
C ASP A 351 -12.12 13.29 -3.91
N ALA A 352 -12.24 12.09 -4.47
CA ALA A 352 -13.04 11.83 -5.66
C ALA A 352 -14.49 12.35 -5.56
N LYS A 353 -15.09 12.35 -4.35
CA LYS A 353 -16.45 12.89 -4.13
C LYS A 353 -16.47 14.41 -4.24
N ASP A 354 -15.47 15.08 -3.66
CA ASP A 354 -15.33 16.54 -3.71
C ASP A 354 -15.01 16.99 -5.14
N LEU A 355 -14.20 16.19 -5.85
CA LEU A 355 -13.83 16.41 -7.27
C LEU A 355 -14.94 16.03 -8.25
N LYS A 356 -16.01 15.36 -7.77
CA LYS A 356 -17.15 14.88 -8.56
C LYS A 356 -16.75 13.93 -9.69
N THR A 357 -15.73 13.13 -9.47
CA THR A 357 -15.30 12.08 -10.38
C THR A 357 -15.58 10.69 -9.82
N HIS A 358 -15.82 9.74 -10.71
CA HIS A 358 -16.05 8.33 -10.39
C HIS A 358 -15.08 7.40 -11.13
N ASP A 359 -14.22 7.95 -11.96
CA ASP A 359 -13.29 7.23 -12.81
C ASP A 359 -11.87 7.76 -12.68
N VAL A 360 -10.92 7.02 -13.25
CA VAL A 360 -9.56 7.51 -13.47
C VAL A 360 -9.64 8.63 -14.49
N GLU A 361 -9.31 9.85 -14.07
CA GLU A 361 -9.27 11.01 -14.96
C GLU A 361 -7.87 11.25 -15.53
N PRO A 362 -7.73 11.92 -16.70
CA PRO A 362 -6.45 12.39 -17.20
C PRO A 362 -5.76 13.33 -16.19
N ASP A 363 -4.45 13.45 -16.27
CA ASP A 363 -3.69 14.29 -15.35
C ASP A 363 -4.03 15.77 -15.48
N GLU A 364 -4.41 16.22 -16.70
CA GLU A 364 -4.95 17.56 -16.95
C GLU A 364 -6.09 17.93 -15.99
N PHE A 365 -6.96 16.98 -15.64
CA PHE A 365 -8.08 17.21 -14.73
C PHE A 365 -7.60 17.67 -13.35
N TYR A 366 -6.60 16.98 -12.78
CA TYR A 366 -6.04 17.30 -11.47
C TYR A 366 -5.22 18.59 -11.49
N TYR A 367 -4.47 18.81 -12.55
CA TYR A 367 -3.74 20.06 -12.79
C TYR A 367 -4.68 21.26 -12.96
N ALA A 368 -5.79 21.08 -13.67
CA ALA A 368 -6.80 22.14 -13.81
C ALA A 368 -7.38 22.53 -12.47
N PHE A 369 -7.71 21.54 -11.62
CA PHE A 369 -8.22 21.79 -10.29
C PHE A 369 -7.18 22.52 -9.40
N ALA A 370 -5.89 22.12 -9.47
CA ALA A 370 -4.81 22.81 -8.76
C ALA A 370 -4.66 24.28 -9.18
N ALA A 371 -4.76 24.55 -10.50
CA ALA A 371 -4.71 25.93 -11.03
C ALA A 371 -5.92 26.76 -10.58
N ASP A 372 -7.10 26.16 -10.47
CA ASP A 372 -8.31 26.84 -9.98
C ASP A 372 -8.22 27.13 -8.48
N LEU A 373 -7.61 26.25 -7.68
CA LEU A 373 -7.29 26.53 -6.27
C LEU A 373 -6.33 27.71 -6.16
N LEU A 374 -5.26 27.73 -6.95
CA LEU A 374 -4.32 28.85 -7.01
C LEU A 374 -5.05 30.15 -7.36
N LYS A 375 -5.85 30.16 -8.41
CA LYS A 375 -6.61 31.35 -8.82
C LYS A 375 -7.51 31.89 -7.72
N ARG A 376 -8.10 31.02 -6.91
CA ARG A 376 -8.98 31.38 -5.82
C ARG A 376 -8.25 31.92 -4.59
N ASP A 377 -7.10 31.37 -4.25
CA ASP A 377 -6.51 31.53 -2.91
C ASP A 377 -5.08 32.12 -2.90
N HIS A 378 -4.35 32.21 -4.03
CA HIS A 378 -2.94 32.67 -4.06
C HIS A 378 -2.71 34.03 -3.39
N ALA A 379 -3.69 34.94 -3.50
CA ALA A 379 -3.58 36.28 -2.89
C ALA A 379 -3.64 36.27 -1.35
N LYS A 380 -4.04 35.16 -0.73
CA LYS A 380 -4.16 35.02 0.73
C LYS A 380 -2.83 34.69 1.41
N GLY A 381 -1.84 34.21 0.65
CA GLY A 381 -0.52 33.82 1.14
C GLY A 381 0.08 32.65 0.35
N PRO A 382 1.23 32.14 0.77
CA PRO A 382 1.85 30.99 0.12
C PRO A 382 0.98 29.74 0.27
N MET A 383 0.92 28.92 -0.76
CA MET A 383 0.12 27.70 -0.80
C MET A 383 1.01 26.48 -0.98
N PHE A 384 0.70 25.41 -0.27
CA PHE A 384 1.21 24.06 -0.54
C PHE A 384 0.08 23.23 -1.13
N ILE A 385 0.28 22.70 -2.32
CA ILE A 385 -0.71 21.85 -3.01
C ILE A 385 -0.07 20.51 -3.30
N PHE A 386 -0.58 19.45 -2.65
CA PHE A 386 -0.20 18.09 -2.94
C PHE A 386 -1.19 17.49 -3.92
N THR A 387 -0.72 17.16 -5.12
CA THR A 387 -1.54 16.67 -6.23
C THR A 387 -1.14 15.26 -6.57
N TYR A 388 -2.09 14.33 -6.50
CA TYR A 388 -1.96 12.99 -7.05
C TYR A 388 -2.42 12.98 -8.49
N LEU A 389 -1.64 12.33 -9.35
CA LEU A 389 -2.01 12.01 -10.72
C LEU A 389 -2.51 10.57 -10.80
N MET A 390 -3.20 10.22 -11.89
CA MET A 390 -3.86 8.92 -11.97
C MET A 390 -3.83 8.30 -13.38
N ALA A 391 -3.49 9.05 -14.42
CA ALA A 391 -3.58 8.57 -15.80
C ALA A 391 -2.72 7.31 -16.03
N ASN A 392 -1.59 7.19 -15.35
CA ASN A 392 -0.69 6.06 -15.51
C ASN A 392 -0.91 4.93 -14.48
N HIS A 393 -2.05 4.92 -13.75
CA HIS A 393 -2.42 3.82 -12.86
C HIS A 393 -2.73 2.54 -13.62
N PHE A 394 -2.41 1.38 -13.04
CA PHE A 394 -2.76 0.08 -13.64
C PHE A 394 -4.28 -0.09 -13.83
N PRO A 395 -4.72 -1.02 -14.72
CA PRO A 395 -3.96 -1.93 -15.57
C PRO A 395 -3.61 -1.33 -16.94
N TRP A 396 -2.48 -1.77 -17.51
CA TRP A 396 -2.05 -1.38 -18.86
C TRP A 396 -2.41 -2.42 -19.92
N SER A 397 -3.37 -3.29 -19.66
CA SER A 397 -3.87 -4.32 -20.58
C SER A 397 -4.87 -3.78 -21.62
N PHE A 398 -5.36 -2.57 -21.43
CA PHE A 398 -6.32 -1.91 -22.33
C PHE A 398 -5.88 -0.48 -22.67
N ARG A 399 -6.46 0.10 -23.75
CA ARG A 399 -6.28 1.51 -24.10
C ARG A 399 -7.09 2.41 -23.17
N TYR A 400 -6.40 3.24 -22.44
CA TYR A 400 -7.01 4.28 -21.60
C TYR A 400 -7.25 5.55 -22.41
N ARG A 401 -8.49 6.03 -22.52
CA ARG A 401 -8.82 7.30 -23.19
C ARG A 401 -8.11 7.42 -24.55
N ASP A 402 -8.41 6.51 -25.47
CA ASP A 402 -7.72 6.40 -26.77
C ASP A 402 -7.79 7.70 -27.59
N GLU A 403 -8.87 8.46 -27.42
CA GLU A 403 -9.11 9.76 -28.07
C GLU A 403 -8.09 10.84 -27.68
N LEU A 404 -7.48 10.76 -26.50
CA LEU A 404 -6.54 11.79 -26.00
C LEU A 404 -5.15 11.68 -26.62
N SER A 405 -4.85 10.60 -27.31
CA SER A 405 -3.54 10.35 -27.93
C SER A 405 -3.68 9.52 -29.20
N ALA A 406 -4.61 9.90 -30.07
CA ALA A 406 -4.86 9.24 -31.35
C ALA A 406 -3.65 9.25 -32.31
N ASP A 407 -2.69 10.15 -32.09
CA ASP A 407 -1.42 10.28 -32.81
C ASP A 407 -0.35 9.28 -32.35
N TRP A 408 -0.55 8.58 -31.21
CA TRP A 408 0.42 7.60 -30.69
C TRP A 408 0.70 6.49 -31.70
N ARG A 409 1.97 6.18 -31.86
CA ARG A 409 2.43 5.05 -32.69
C ARG A 409 3.09 4.03 -31.76
N ASP A 410 2.62 2.79 -31.89
CA ASP A 410 3.18 1.64 -31.17
C ASP A 410 4.66 1.47 -31.55
N LEU A 411 5.53 1.42 -30.56
CA LEU A 411 6.99 1.30 -30.73
C LEU A 411 7.44 -0.17 -30.89
N GLY A 412 6.51 -1.11 -30.75
CA GLY A 412 6.77 -2.55 -30.83
C GLY A 412 7.48 -3.10 -29.61
N ASN A 413 7.22 -2.53 -28.42
CA ASN A 413 7.69 -3.06 -27.16
C ASN A 413 6.93 -4.34 -26.78
N PRO A 414 7.55 -5.29 -26.06
CA PRO A 414 6.88 -6.52 -25.65
C PRO A 414 5.78 -6.26 -24.63
N ALA A 415 4.79 -7.15 -24.57
CA ALA A 415 3.88 -7.24 -23.44
C ALA A 415 4.49 -8.14 -22.35
N VAL A 416 4.30 -7.79 -21.09
CA VAL A 416 4.82 -8.54 -19.93
C VAL A 416 3.69 -8.79 -18.94
N ASN A 417 3.42 -10.05 -18.63
CA ASN A 417 2.31 -10.47 -17.75
C ASN A 417 0.96 -9.85 -18.12
N GLY A 418 0.64 -9.79 -19.43
CA GLY A 418 -0.59 -9.18 -19.93
C GLY A 418 -0.59 -7.64 -19.93
N HIS A 419 0.42 -6.98 -19.38
CA HIS A 419 0.58 -5.54 -19.41
C HIS A 419 1.33 -5.09 -20.65
N ARG A 420 0.86 -4.01 -21.27
CA ARG A 420 1.44 -3.46 -22.50
C ARG A 420 2.40 -2.33 -22.16
N ILE A 421 3.68 -2.53 -22.41
CA ILE A 421 4.71 -1.49 -22.20
C ILE A 421 4.41 -0.25 -23.06
N ASP A 422 3.92 -0.44 -24.28
CA ASP A 422 3.54 0.70 -25.14
C ASP A 422 2.36 1.52 -24.59
N GLU A 423 1.40 0.87 -23.92
CA GLU A 423 0.33 1.60 -23.24
C GLU A 423 0.85 2.41 -22.05
N TYR A 424 1.78 1.87 -21.29
CA TYR A 424 2.47 2.58 -20.23
C TYR A 424 3.19 3.83 -20.75
N LEU A 425 3.99 3.68 -21.81
CA LEU A 425 4.72 4.78 -22.43
C LEU A 425 3.78 5.85 -23.01
N ARG A 426 2.68 5.42 -23.63
CA ARG A 426 1.66 6.33 -24.14
C ARG A 426 1.04 7.18 -23.04
N ARG A 427 0.73 6.56 -21.90
CA ARG A 427 0.18 7.30 -20.75
C ARG A 427 1.21 8.25 -20.14
N GLN A 428 2.47 7.84 -20.07
CA GLN A 428 3.55 8.74 -19.64
C GLN A 428 3.74 9.93 -20.60
N ASP A 429 3.61 9.72 -21.91
CA ASP A 429 3.64 10.82 -22.89
C ASP A 429 2.44 11.77 -22.72
N MET A 430 1.26 11.24 -22.40
CA MET A 430 0.09 12.06 -22.05
C MET A 430 0.37 12.87 -20.79
N SER A 431 0.87 12.25 -19.73
CA SER A 431 1.22 12.91 -18.47
C SER A 431 2.26 14.03 -18.67
N ALA A 432 3.28 13.78 -19.50
CA ALA A 432 4.29 14.78 -19.83
C ALA A 432 3.70 15.98 -20.58
N ARG A 433 2.76 15.75 -21.51
CA ARG A 433 2.03 16.83 -22.22
C ARG A 433 1.14 17.64 -21.27
N ASP A 434 0.40 16.95 -20.40
CA ASP A 434 -0.47 17.58 -19.40
C ASP A 434 0.32 18.44 -18.41
N TYR A 435 1.47 17.93 -17.95
CA TYR A 435 2.37 18.70 -17.10
C TYR A 435 2.91 19.96 -17.80
N LYS A 436 3.34 19.83 -19.05
CA LYS A 436 3.80 20.98 -19.82
C LYS A 436 2.70 22.03 -19.98
N ALA A 437 1.49 21.60 -20.31
CA ALA A 437 0.32 22.49 -20.43
C ALA A 437 0.01 23.20 -19.11
N PHE A 438 0.12 22.48 -17.98
CA PHE A 438 -0.06 23.05 -16.64
C PHE A 438 1.00 24.14 -16.34
N VAL A 439 2.27 23.87 -16.59
CA VAL A 439 3.35 24.86 -16.40
C VAL A 439 3.14 26.10 -17.29
N ASP A 440 2.74 25.90 -18.55
CA ASP A 440 2.45 27.00 -19.47
C ASP A 440 1.20 27.79 -19.00
N ARG A 441 0.20 27.15 -18.41
CA ARG A 441 -0.95 27.81 -17.74
C ARG A 441 -0.48 28.66 -16.54
N LEU A 442 0.36 28.11 -15.67
CA LEU A 442 0.89 28.87 -14.53
C LEU A 442 1.64 30.13 -14.96
N LYS A 443 2.47 30.04 -16.01
CA LYS A 443 3.19 31.21 -16.56
C LYS A 443 2.25 32.29 -17.08
N ARG A 444 1.15 31.89 -17.72
CA ARG A 444 0.16 32.83 -18.28
C ARG A 444 -0.69 33.47 -17.19
N ASP A 445 -1.21 32.64 -16.27
CA ASP A 445 -2.23 33.07 -15.30
C ASP A 445 -1.60 33.75 -14.08
N PHE A 446 -0.32 33.46 -13.78
CA PHE A 446 0.41 33.94 -12.61
C PHE A 446 1.83 34.44 -12.96
N PRO A 447 1.97 35.44 -13.84
CA PRO A 447 3.28 35.84 -14.41
C PRO A 447 4.30 36.35 -13.39
N ASN A 448 3.85 36.78 -12.20
CA ASN A 448 4.70 37.35 -11.15
C ASN A 448 4.73 36.51 -9.87
N GLU A 449 4.04 35.36 -9.82
CA GLU A 449 4.02 34.50 -8.64
C GLU A 449 5.23 33.55 -8.65
N PRO A 450 5.91 33.38 -7.51
CA PRO A 450 6.99 32.42 -7.38
C PRO A 450 6.46 31.01 -7.14
N PHE A 451 6.94 30.04 -7.90
CA PHE A 451 6.57 28.62 -7.75
C PHE A 451 7.80 27.74 -7.58
N LEU A 452 7.70 26.79 -6.66
CA LEU A 452 8.56 25.62 -6.54
C LEU A 452 7.68 24.39 -6.83
N ILE A 453 7.95 23.68 -7.93
CA ILE A 453 7.21 22.49 -8.34
C ILE A 453 8.14 21.29 -8.16
N VAL A 454 7.71 20.31 -7.38
CA VAL A 454 8.47 19.09 -7.15
C VAL A 454 7.60 17.90 -7.59
N ARG A 455 8.12 17.13 -8.56
CA ARG A 455 7.47 15.92 -9.07
C ARG A 455 8.28 14.70 -8.67
N PHE A 456 7.58 13.60 -8.39
CA PHE A 456 8.25 12.33 -8.08
C PHE A 456 7.37 11.14 -8.49
N GLY A 457 8.01 10.05 -8.91
CA GLY A 457 7.34 8.77 -9.09
C GLY A 457 7.22 8.04 -7.74
N ASP A 458 6.05 7.52 -7.44
CA ASP A 458 5.75 6.86 -6.16
C ASP A 458 6.27 5.42 -6.07
N HIS A 459 6.23 4.69 -7.18
CA HIS A 459 6.80 3.36 -7.39
C HIS A 459 6.91 3.05 -8.88
N GLN A 460 7.61 1.98 -9.22
CA GLN A 460 7.61 1.45 -10.58
C GLN A 460 6.29 0.71 -10.87
N PRO A 461 5.86 0.59 -12.14
CA PRO A 461 4.72 -0.24 -12.49
C PRO A 461 5.01 -1.72 -12.17
N MET A 462 3.97 -2.48 -11.82
CA MET A 462 4.12 -3.88 -11.37
C MET A 462 4.89 -4.77 -12.36
N PHE A 463 4.69 -4.58 -13.67
CA PHE A 463 5.38 -5.35 -14.69
C PHE A 463 6.90 -5.06 -14.74
N ALA A 464 7.34 -3.92 -14.21
CA ALA A 464 8.76 -3.55 -14.18
C ALA A 464 9.60 -4.60 -13.43
N LYS A 465 9.04 -5.27 -12.42
CA LYS A 465 9.71 -6.37 -11.70
C LYS A 465 10.27 -7.45 -12.64
N LYS A 466 9.61 -7.70 -13.76
CA LYS A 466 10.00 -8.71 -14.75
C LYS A 466 11.01 -8.21 -15.79
N ILE A 467 11.21 -6.91 -15.90
CA ILE A 467 12.04 -6.32 -16.97
C ILE A 467 13.30 -5.62 -16.46
N VAL A 468 13.30 -5.10 -15.22
CA VAL A 468 14.48 -4.38 -14.67
C VAL A 468 15.71 -5.27 -14.51
N VAL A 469 15.50 -6.57 -14.31
CA VAL A 469 16.56 -7.60 -14.37
C VAL A 469 16.01 -8.78 -15.18
N PRO A 470 16.25 -8.80 -16.50
CA PRO A 470 15.72 -9.86 -17.36
C PRO A 470 16.21 -11.26 -16.97
N GLY A 471 15.34 -12.27 -17.16
CA GLY A 471 15.68 -13.68 -16.99
C GLY A 471 15.59 -14.22 -15.56
N LEU A 472 15.14 -13.42 -14.60
CA LEU A 472 14.84 -13.91 -13.25
C LEU A 472 13.42 -14.50 -13.19
N ASP A 473 13.27 -15.60 -12.46
CA ASP A 473 11.98 -16.13 -12.03
C ASP A 473 11.43 -15.34 -10.82
N ASP A 474 10.21 -15.64 -10.39
CA ASP A 474 9.53 -14.89 -9.34
C ASP A 474 10.22 -15.02 -7.99
N THR A 475 10.76 -16.18 -7.66
CA THR A 475 11.55 -16.41 -6.44
C THR A 475 12.81 -15.56 -6.43
N ALA A 476 13.58 -15.56 -7.51
CA ALA A 476 14.79 -14.74 -7.61
C ALA A 476 14.47 -13.22 -7.59
N ILE A 477 13.34 -12.80 -8.16
CA ILE A 477 12.83 -11.43 -8.02
C ILE A 477 12.52 -11.12 -6.55
N GLY A 478 11.85 -12.04 -5.87
CA GLY A 478 11.53 -11.94 -4.44
C GLY A 478 12.79 -11.73 -3.59
N HIS A 479 13.81 -12.54 -3.79
CA HIS A 479 15.14 -12.39 -3.13
C HIS A 479 15.73 -10.99 -3.33
N ARG A 480 15.63 -10.44 -4.54
CA ARG A 480 16.13 -9.09 -4.84
C ARG A 480 15.32 -8.00 -4.11
N ILE A 481 14.01 -8.14 -4.08
CA ILE A 481 13.12 -7.20 -3.40
C ILE A 481 13.37 -7.25 -1.88
N ASP A 482 13.49 -8.43 -1.30
CA ASP A 482 13.78 -8.60 0.14
C ASP A 482 15.15 -8.06 0.53
N ALA A 483 16.14 -8.22 -0.36
CA ALA A 483 17.48 -7.63 -0.21
C ALA A 483 17.51 -6.11 -0.46
N ALA A 484 16.37 -5.47 -0.70
CA ALA A 484 16.26 -4.06 -1.03
C ALA A 484 17.14 -3.62 -2.22
N ASP A 485 17.24 -4.47 -3.27
CA ASP A 485 17.97 -4.14 -4.49
C ASP A 485 17.40 -2.84 -5.11
N PRO A 486 18.18 -1.76 -5.19
CA PRO A 486 17.68 -0.44 -5.56
C PRO A 486 17.04 -0.40 -6.96
N ARG A 487 17.34 -1.33 -7.84
CA ARG A 487 16.74 -1.42 -9.18
C ARG A 487 15.22 -1.59 -9.14
N TYR A 488 14.67 -2.21 -8.09
CA TYR A 488 13.23 -2.42 -7.90
C TYR A 488 12.54 -1.27 -7.15
N PHE A 489 13.34 -0.33 -6.59
CA PHE A 489 12.86 0.76 -5.76
C PHE A 489 13.27 2.13 -6.29
N SER A 490 13.83 2.19 -7.50
CA SER A 490 14.26 3.44 -8.11
C SER A 490 13.17 4.02 -9.00
N THR A 491 12.75 5.24 -8.69
CA THR A 491 11.94 6.10 -9.54
C THR A 491 12.70 7.40 -9.82
N TYR A 492 12.01 8.51 -10.00
CA TYR A 492 12.63 9.81 -10.22
C TYR A 492 12.06 10.87 -9.27
N TYR A 493 12.82 11.94 -9.03
CA TYR A 493 12.27 13.20 -8.59
C TYR A 493 12.85 14.35 -9.41
N ALA A 494 12.03 15.36 -9.67
CA ALA A 494 12.40 16.53 -10.44
C ALA A 494 11.93 17.80 -9.73
N ILE A 495 12.74 18.84 -9.82
CA ILE A 495 12.48 20.16 -9.23
C ILE A 495 12.37 21.15 -10.36
N ASP A 496 11.27 21.88 -10.45
CA ASP A 496 11.05 22.95 -11.41
C ASP A 496 10.71 24.25 -10.67
N THR A 497 11.04 25.38 -11.26
CA THR A 497 10.78 26.69 -10.68
C THR A 497 10.23 27.66 -11.69
N LEU A 498 9.33 28.55 -11.25
CA LEU A 498 8.85 29.67 -12.03
C LEU A 498 8.97 30.93 -11.19
N ASN A 499 9.59 31.96 -11.73
CA ASN A 499 9.84 33.25 -11.03
C ASN A 499 10.44 33.08 -9.63
N PHE A 500 11.18 32.00 -9.41
CA PHE A 500 11.73 31.63 -8.11
C PHE A 500 13.14 31.05 -8.26
N GLN A 501 14.05 31.47 -7.40
CA GLN A 501 15.38 30.91 -7.24
C GLN A 501 15.41 30.09 -5.94
N PRO A 502 15.65 28.78 -5.97
CA PRO A 502 15.76 27.97 -4.76
C PRO A 502 16.84 28.51 -3.81
N ALA A 503 16.53 28.53 -2.52
CA ALA A 503 17.44 29.07 -1.51
C ALA A 503 18.64 28.14 -1.23
N ASP A 504 18.40 26.83 -1.16
CA ASP A 504 19.44 25.81 -0.96
C ASP A 504 19.01 24.50 -1.64
N LEU A 505 19.88 23.94 -2.47
CA LEU A 505 19.72 22.65 -3.13
C LEU A 505 20.78 21.63 -2.70
N SER A 506 21.50 21.89 -1.59
CA SER A 506 22.58 21.01 -1.13
C SER A 506 22.10 19.61 -0.76
N SER A 507 20.85 19.46 -0.34
CA SER A 507 20.22 18.16 -0.08
C SER A 507 19.54 17.54 -1.31
N ALA A 508 19.44 18.25 -2.43
CA ALA A 508 18.89 17.73 -3.68
C ALA A 508 19.93 16.91 -4.45
N VAL A 509 20.33 15.78 -3.88
CA VAL A 509 21.37 14.88 -4.42
C VAL A 509 20.87 14.03 -5.58
N ASN A 510 21.78 13.41 -6.34
CA ASN A 510 21.43 12.61 -7.51
C ASN A 510 20.67 11.33 -7.16
N SER A 511 20.87 10.77 -5.95
CA SER A 511 20.11 9.63 -5.45
C SER A 511 19.62 9.95 -4.04
N LEU A 512 18.30 10.02 -3.85
CA LEU A 512 17.65 10.49 -2.63
C LEU A 512 16.62 9.48 -2.13
N ASP A 513 16.73 9.07 -0.86
CA ASP A 513 15.68 8.32 -0.19
C ASP A 513 14.42 9.19 0.02
N ALA A 514 13.24 8.61 -0.25
CA ALA A 514 11.96 9.32 -0.25
C ALA A 514 11.66 10.08 1.04
N ALA A 515 12.14 9.58 2.18
CA ALA A 515 11.99 10.23 3.48
C ALA A 515 12.67 11.61 3.57
N TYR A 516 13.62 11.92 2.69
CA TYR A 516 14.30 13.22 2.69
C TYR A 516 13.67 14.27 1.76
N LEU A 517 12.70 13.91 0.93
CA LEU A 517 12.10 14.89 0.03
C LEU A 517 11.49 16.11 0.77
N PRO A 518 10.84 15.96 1.95
CA PRO A 518 10.41 17.10 2.75
C PRO A 518 11.54 18.06 3.12
N LEU A 519 12.71 17.52 3.49
CA LEU A 519 13.90 18.32 3.81
C LEU A 519 14.35 19.14 2.58
N VAL A 520 14.45 18.50 1.41
CA VAL A 520 14.80 19.15 0.14
C VAL A 520 13.83 20.28 -0.18
N ILE A 521 12.52 20.05 -0.02
CA ILE A 521 11.49 21.07 -0.29
C ILE A 521 11.62 22.26 0.65
N LEU A 522 11.79 22.02 1.96
CA LEU A 522 11.94 23.08 2.95
C LEU A 522 13.18 23.94 2.67
N GLU A 523 14.31 23.31 2.38
CA GLU A 523 15.56 24.02 2.07
C GLU A 523 15.47 24.79 0.75
N ALA A 524 14.94 24.16 -0.30
CA ALA A 524 14.73 24.81 -1.60
C ALA A 524 13.81 26.03 -1.48
N ALA A 525 12.73 25.92 -0.71
CA ALA A 525 11.78 27.02 -0.47
C ALA A 525 12.32 28.12 0.47
N GLY A 526 13.46 27.90 1.14
CA GLY A 526 14.00 28.82 2.13
C GLY A 526 13.21 28.83 3.45
N VAL A 527 12.51 27.76 3.76
CA VAL A 527 11.75 27.58 5.00
C VAL A 527 12.71 27.09 6.11
N PRO A 528 12.74 27.76 7.29
CA PRO A 528 13.59 27.33 8.39
C PRO A 528 13.25 25.93 8.88
N LEU A 529 14.28 25.13 9.13
CA LEU A 529 14.10 23.77 9.65
C LEU A 529 13.80 23.82 11.16
N ASP A 530 12.74 23.13 11.58
CA ASP A 530 12.50 22.85 12.99
C ASP A 530 13.54 21.84 13.53
N ALA A 531 13.52 21.59 14.85
CA ALA A 531 14.46 20.69 15.50
C ALA A 531 14.48 19.29 14.89
N SER A 532 13.31 18.79 14.43
CA SER A 532 13.19 17.45 13.84
C SER A 532 13.77 17.38 12.43
N PHE A 533 13.55 18.40 11.59
CA PHE A 533 14.15 18.48 10.27
C PHE A 533 15.64 18.80 10.33
N ALA A 534 16.08 19.61 11.31
CA ALA A 534 17.50 19.85 11.56
C ALA A 534 18.24 18.56 11.97
N GLU A 535 17.62 17.70 12.80
CA GLU A 535 18.19 16.37 13.12
C GLU A 535 18.19 15.47 11.89
N GLN A 536 17.12 15.47 11.11
CA GLN A 536 17.07 14.69 9.86
C GLN A 536 18.16 15.13 8.87
N LYS A 537 18.48 16.44 8.79
CA LYS A 537 19.61 16.94 7.98
C LYS A 537 20.95 16.37 8.46
N ARG A 538 21.17 16.25 9.77
CA ARG A 538 22.38 15.60 10.29
C ARG A 538 22.45 14.12 9.91
N ILE A 539 21.32 13.41 9.96
CA ILE A 539 21.26 12.01 9.51
C ILE A 539 21.56 11.94 8.01
N PHE A 540 20.94 12.80 7.20
CA PHE A 540 21.20 12.91 5.76
C PHE A 540 22.70 13.05 5.45
N GLN A 541 23.39 13.93 6.17
CA GLN A 541 24.83 14.17 5.99
C GLN A 541 25.68 12.93 6.36
N ARG A 542 25.31 12.21 7.43
CA ARG A 542 26.00 10.96 7.82
C ARG A 542 25.74 9.80 6.88
N CYS A 543 24.56 9.76 6.28
CA CYS A 543 24.04 8.62 5.53
C CYS A 543 24.04 8.83 4.02
N ASN A 544 24.59 9.95 3.51
CA ASN A 544 24.70 10.21 2.07
C ASN A 544 23.37 10.05 1.30
N GLY A 545 22.26 10.56 1.86
CA GLY A 545 20.94 10.51 1.22
C GLY A 545 20.17 9.18 1.40
N LEU A 546 20.74 8.19 2.11
CA LEU A 546 20.02 6.99 2.54
C LEU A 546 19.40 7.21 3.92
N PHE A 547 18.20 6.69 4.17
CA PHE A 547 17.52 6.83 5.45
C PHE A 547 17.39 5.48 6.17
N TYR A 548 16.41 4.65 5.78
CA TYR A 548 16.18 3.39 6.49
C TYR A 548 17.33 2.39 6.34
N LEU A 549 17.93 2.32 5.17
CA LEU A 549 19.05 1.40 4.92
C LEU A 549 20.38 1.87 5.54
N CYS A 550 20.44 3.10 6.06
CA CYS A 550 21.63 3.61 6.74
C CYS A 550 21.88 2.85 8.04
N ALA A 551 23.11 2.37 8.22
CA ALA A 551 23.53 1.62 9.41
C ALA A 551 22.56 0.47 9.78
N SER A 552 22.04 -0.23 8.78
CA SER A 552 21.06 -1.33 8.95
C SER A 552 19.82 -0.90 9.77
N GLY A 553 19.30 0.30 9.52
CA GLY A 553 18.12 0.84 10.16
C GLY A 553 18.36 1.52 11.52
N ALA A 554 19.58 1.53 12.04
CA ALA A 554 19.85 2.10 13.36
C ALA A 554 19.56 3.60 13.44
N GLU A 555 19.88 4.36 12.38
CA GLU A 555 19.58 5.80 12.35
C GLU A 555 18.07 6.07 12.30
N ALA A 556 17.31 5.29 11.56
CA ALA A 556 15.85 5.42 11.52
C ALA A 556 15.22 5.08 12.89
N ARG A 557 15.65 3.97 13.53
CA ARG A 557 15.17 3.59 14.87
C ARG A 557 15.52 4.63 15.93
N ARG A 558 16.74 5.17 15.88
CA ARG A 558 17.16 6.27 16.74
C ARG A 558 16.28 7.50 16.53
N PHE A 559 16.06 7.90 15.30
CA PHE A 559 15.24 9.06 14.96
C PHE A 559 13.79 8.90 15.39
N ASN A 560 13.19 7.73 15.16
CA ASN A 560 11.84 7.41 15.63
C ASN A 560 11.73 7.59 17.15
N ARG A 561 12.74 7.14 17.91
CA ARG A 561 12.77 7.31 19.37
C ARG A 561 12.80 8.79 19.77
N LEU A 562 13.63 9.60 19.12
CA LEU A 562 13.69 11.04 19.38
C LEU A 562 12.33 11.72 19.15
N LEU A 563 11.61 11.33 18.11
CA LEU A 563 10.29 11.88 17.78
C LEU A 563 9.20 11.43 18.75
N ILE A 564 9.27 10.18 19.21
CA ILE A 564 8.36 9.65 20.25
C ILE A 564 8.57 10.43 21.55
N ASP A 565 9.82 10.62 21.99
CA ASP A 565 10.15 11.36 23.21
C ASP A 565 9.79 12.85 23.11
N ALA A 566 9.80 13.42 21.92
CA ALA A 566 9.34 14.78 21.64
C ALA A 566 7.81 14.91 21.50
N GLY A 567 7.06 13.81 21.57
CA GLY A 567 5.60 13.80 21.42
C GLY A 567 5.10 14.02 19.98
N MET A 568 6.00 14.00 18.99
CA MET A 568 5.66 14.13 17.55
C MET A 568 5.13 12.82 16.97
N ILE A 569 5.43 11.71 17.61
CA ILE A 569 4.84 10.39 17.35
C ILE A 569 4.23 9.92 18.66
N LYS A 570 2.92 9.70 18.68
CA LYS A 570 2.26 9.06 19.82
C LYS A 570 2.69 7.58 19.86
N ARG A 571 2.78 7.02 21.07
CA ARG A 571 3.21 5.63 21.28
C ARG A 571 2.44 4.68 20.34
N LEU A 572 3.18 3.97 19.51
CA LEU A 572 2.71 3.00 18.53
C LEU A 572 3.07 1.58 18.95
#